data_0619b2c96e65f4114ee92102a1647fd5
#
_entry.id   0619b2c96e65f4114ee92102a1647fd5
#
_cell.length_a   1.000
_cell.length_b   1.000
_cell.length_c   1.000
_cell.angle_alpha   90.00
_cell.angle_beta   90.00
_cell.angle_gamma   90.00
#
_symmetry.space_group_name_H-M   'P 1'
#
loop_
_entity.id
_entity.type
_entity.pdbx_description
1 polymer ?
#
loop_
_entity_poly.entity_id
_entity_poly.type
_entity_poly.pdbx_seq_one_letter_code
_entity_poly.pdbx_strand_id
1 'polypeptide(L)'
;MTDAPCPPHRPRHALGVGPAPLPRHRAAGPTPAGRRAVLAGAAAAVASAGTVAGAAPAHAFAGPVVHTTAAWGARRVRTERTPGRPTALVIHHMASPNTSATSLSHAFALARRCQADHMDRAGFDDSGQHFTVTRGGHCLEGRTGSLAALRAGDGYVMGAHVGGANTGKIGVECEGTYTEALPTPAQYRALVQLAAHICRRYGIRPSAISGHRDHRATQCPGDAFHAQLDTLRRDVARTLDSGVLSVSRLPGHPAGARRGAAEEAASLPVLGPGSRGGHVRRAQRLLTAAGHRVPDTGTFATRTRAAVVAFQRAERIVADGFIGPVTWGRLLSHG
;
A
#
# COMPACT_ATOMS: atom_id res chain seq x y z
N MET A 1 -33.00 -8.38 -6.39
CA MET A 1 -32.20 -9.58 -6.12
C MET A 1 -31.06 -9.13 -5.24
N THR A 2 -31.16 -9.45 -3.97
CA THR A 2 -30.17 -9.05 -2.93
C THR A 2 -29.04 -10.06 -2.95
N ASP A 3 -27.85 -9.64 -3.44
CA ASP A 3 -26.64 -10.46 -3.36
C ASP A 3 -26.26 -10.66 -1.90
N ALA A 4 -26.32 -11.91 -1.46
CA ALA A 4 -25.84 -12.33 -0.16
C ALA A 4 -24.31 -12.20 -0.12
N PRO A 5 -23.72 -11.81 1.03
CA PRO A 5 -22.27 -11.83 1.20
C PRO A 5 -21.75 -13.25 0.95
N CYS A 6 -20.56 -13.36 0.35
CA CYS A 6 -19.90 -14.60 -0.02
C CYS A 6 -19.99 -15.65 1.10
N PRO A 7 -20.56 -16.84 0.87
CA PRO A 7 -20.78 -17.82 1.94
C PRO A 7 -19.46 -18.34 2.53
N PRO A 8 -19.43 -18.62 3.84
CA PRO A 8 -18.23 -19.13 4.50
C PRO A 8 -17.97 -20.59 4.11
N HIS A 9 -16.77 -20.89 3.61
CA HIS A 9 -16.31 -22.25 3.45
C HIS A 9 -15.75 -22.76 4.78
N ARG A 10 -16.38 -23.78 5.35
CA ARG A 10 -15.83 -24.55 6.47
C ARG A 10 -14.58 -25.31 6.00
N PRO A 11 -13.45 -25.23 6.73
CA PRO A 11 -12.32 -26.12 6.48
C PRO A 11 -12.69 -27.55 6.87
N ARG A 12 -12.59 -28.50 5.95
CA ARG A 12 -12.57 -29.93 6.29
C ARG A 12 -11.20 -30.24 6.89
N HIS A 13 -11.17 -30.70 8.13
CA HIS A 13 -9.99 -31.29 8.74
C HIS A 13 -9.55 -32.51 7.90
N ALA A 14 -8.40 -32.42 7.26
CA ALA A 14 -7.73 -33.56 6.68
C ALA A 14 -6.88 -34.22 7.76
N LEU A 15 -7.21 -35.46 8.06
CA LEU A 15 -6.46 -36.36 8.93
C LEU A 15 -5.03 -36.55 8.41
N GLY A 16 -4.07 -36.57 9.32
CA GLY A 16 -2.65 -36.60 9.07
C GLY A 16 -2.16 -37.84 8.33
N VAL A 17 -1.17 -37.57 7.46
CA VAL A 17 -0.20 -38.54 7.03
C VAL A 17 1.17 -37.93 7.35
N GLY A 18 1.91 -38.58 8.23
CA GLY A 18 3.22 -38.15 8.68
C GLY A 18 4.28 -38.30 7.54
N PRO A 19 5.34 -37.48 7.59
CA PRO A 19 6.37 -37.50 6.57
C PRO A 19 7.33 -38.70 6.76
N ALA A 20 7.66 -39.38 5.65
CA ALA A 20 8.69 -40.38 5.57
C ALA A 20 10.11 -39.77 5.73
N PRO A 21 11.06 -40.50 6.32
CA PRO A 21 12.41 -39.98 6.55
C PRO A 21 13.27 -39.95 5.28
N LEU A 22 13.99 -38.81 5.13
CA LEU A 22 14.97 -38.62 4.05
C LEU A 22 16.30 -39.38 4.32
N PRO A 23 17.02 -39.85 3.29
CA PRO A 23 18.29 -40.54 3.44
C PRO A 23 19.45 -39.57 3.76
N ARG A 24 20.31 -39.98 4.67
CA ARG A 24 21.54 -39.29 5.06
C ARG A 24 22.62 -39.41 3.99
N HIS A 25 23.07 -38.31 3.41
CA HIS A 25 24.29 -38.26 2.60
C HIS A 25 25.53 -38.01 3.48
N ARG A 26 26.51 -38.89 3.29
CA ARG A 26 27.83 -38.87 3.92
C ARG A 26 28.65 -37.66 3.46
N ALA A 27 29.31 -37.02 4.38
CA ALA A 27 30.29 -35.98 4.12
C ALA A 27 31.60 -36.60 3.59
N ALA A 28 32.15 -35.99 2.54
CA ALA A 28 33.52 -36.25 2.06
C ALA A 28 34.43 -35.07 2.55
N GLY A 29 35.57 -35.45 3.12
CA GLY A 29 36.51 -34.51 3.73
C GLY A 29 37.43 -33.79 2.70
N PRO A 30 38.23 -32.80 3.17
CA PRO A 30 39.00 -31.92 2.30
C PRO A 30 40.36 -32.47 1.93
N THR A 31 40.84 -32.22 0.71
CA THR A 31 42.22 -32.40 0.25
C THR A 31 42.98 -31.08 0.22
N PRO A 32 44.32 -31.10 0.46
CA PRO A 32 45.07 -29.89 0.77
C PRO A 32 45.70 -29.17 -0.43
N ALA A 33 46.09 -27.93 -0.14
CA ALA A 33 46.62 -26.88 -0.96
C ALA A 33 47.87 -27.23 -1.81
N GLY A 34 47.87 -26.65 -3.03
CA GLY A 34 49.09 -26.46 -3.84
C GLY A 34 49.39 -24.95 -3.98
N ARG A 35 50.50 -24.53 -3.40
CA ARG A 35 51.07 -23.18 -3.59
C ARG A 35 51.70 -23.06 -4.98
N ARG A 36 51.36 -22.06 -5.78
CA ARG A 36 52.21 -21.51 -6.83
C ARG A 36 52.18 -20.00 -6.79
N ALA A 37 53.36 -19.45 -6.53
CA ALA A 37 53.66 -18.06 -6.68
C ALA A 37 53.80 -17.69 -8.15
N VAL A 38 53.25 -16.58 -8.61
CA VAL A 38 53.61 -15.95 -9.87
C VAL A 38 53.79 -14.45 -9.65
N LEU A 39 54.86 -13.98 -10.21
CA LEU A 39 55.54 -12.70 -10.11
C LEU A 39 54.71 -11.50 -10.55
N ALA A 40 55.06 -10.36 -9.92
CA ALA A 40 54.56 -9.04 -10.24
C ALA A 40 54.98 -8.56 -11.64
N GLY A 41 54.02 -8.03 -12.39
CA GLY A 41 54.24 -7.16 -13.55
C GLY A 41 53.52 -5.85 -13.33
N ALA A 42 54.25 -4.77 -13.10
CA ALA A 42 53.71 -3.43 -13.00
C ALA A 42 53.42 -2.89 -14.40
N ALA A 43 52.17 -2.68 -14.72
CA ALA A 43 51.72 -1.88 -15.86
C ALA A 43 51.05 -0.59 -15.32
N ALA A 44 51.68 0.54 -15.58
CA ALA A 44 51.10 1.84 -15.30
C ALA A 44 49.92 2.10 -16.27
N ALA A 45 48.70 2.11 -15.77
CA ALA A 45 47.52 2.54 -16.53
C ALA A 45 47.26 4.02 -16.18
N VAL A 46 47.35 4.86 -17.18
CA VAL A 46 46.96 6.27 -17.14
C VAL A 46 45.42 6.31 -16.95
N ALA A 47 44.94 6.69 -15.80
CA ALA A 47 43.54 6.88 -15.50
C ALA A 47 43.06 8.20 -16.10
N SER A 48 42.38 8.17 -17.23
CA SER A 48 41.53 9.26 -17.68
C SER A 48 40.37 9.41 -16.71
N ALA A 49 40.35 10.48 -15.93
CA ALA A 49 39.23 10.85 -15.08
C ALA A 49 38.04 11.29 -15.94
N GLY A 50 37.25 10.32 -16.39
CA GLY A 50 35.91 10.57 -16.91
C GLY A 50 35.03 10.98 -15.72
N THR A 51 34.57 12.22 -15.69
CA THR A 51 33.52 12.67 -14.79
C THR A 51 32.27 11.86 -15.08
N VAL A 52 32.05 10.82 -14.28
CA VAL A 52 30.75 10.16 -14.20
C VAL A 52 29.81 11.19 -13.58
N ALA A 53 29.01 11.86 -14.43
CA ALA A 53 27.89 12.65 -13.95
C ALA A 53 27.05 11.72 -13.09
N GLY A 54 27.10 11.89 -11.77
CA GLY A 54 26.30 11.14 -10.84
C GLY A 54 24.84 11.34 -11.18
N ALA A 55 24.19 10.30 -11.67
CA ALA A 55 22.75 10.30 -11.80
C ALA A 55 22.20 10.67 -10.41
N ALA A 56 21.48 11.80 -10.34
CA ALA A 56 20.77 12.19 -9.14
C ALA A 56 19.96 10.98 -8.65
N PRO A 57 19.95 10.68 -7.33
CA PRO A 57 19.19 9.54 -6.84
C PRO A 57 17.75 9.75 -7.31
N ALA A 58 17.25 8.83 -8.15
CA ALA A 58 15.87 8.82 -8.58
C ALA A 58 15.04 8.88 -7.28
N HIS A 59 14.25 9.96 -7.13
CA HIS A 59 13.40 10.13 -5.97
C HIS A 59 12.53 8.89 -5.84
N ALA A 60 12.89 8.02 -4.90
CA ALA A 60 12.20 6.77 -4.71
C ALA A 60 10.72 7.10 -4.40
N PHE A 61 9.82 6.62 -5.25
CA PHE A 61 8.39 6.74 -5.05
C PHE A 61 8.04 6.36 -3.60
N ALA A 62 7.51 7.31 -2.85
CA ALA A 62 7.06 7.07 -1.48
C ALA A 62 5.75 6.29 -1.51
N GLY A 63 5.69 5.17 -0.78
CA GLY A 63 4.44 4.42 -0.59
C GLY A 63 3.37 5.29 0.08
N PRO A 64 2.09 4.87 0.03
CA PRO A 64 1.01 5.58 0.70
C PRO A 64 1.17 5.54 2.22
N VAL A 65 0.51 6.46 2.90
CA VAL A 65 0.25 6.30 4.33
C VAL A 65 -0.73 5.13 4.50
N VAL A 66 -0.29 4.09 5.20
CA VAL A 66 -1.15 2.97 5.60
C VAL A 66 -1.39 3.06 7.09
N HIS A 67 -2.64 3.22 7.49
CA HIS A 67 -3.03 3.24 8.89
C HIS A 67 -2.98 1.82 9.46
N THR A 68 -2.27 1.66 10.57
CA THR A 68 -2.07 0.35 11.23
C THR A 68 -3.37 -0.17 11.85
N THR A 69 -3.42 -1.47 12.13
CA THR A 69 -4.51 -2.09 12.89
C THR A 69 -4.72 -1.41 14.24
N ALA A 70 -3.66 -1.00 14.92
CA ALA A 70 -3.74 -0.23 16.17
C ALA A 70 -4.40 1.15 15.99
N ALA A 71 -4.17 1.83 14.86
CA ALA A 71 -4.73 3.15 14.60
C ALA A 71 -6.25 3.14 14.48
N TRP A 72 -6.84 2.09 13.89
CA TRP A 72 -8.29 1.98 13.76
C TRP A 72 -8.95 1.15 14.88
N GLY A 73 -8.17 0.68 15.86
CA GLY A 73 -8.69 -0.03 17.04
C GLY A 73 -9.12 -1.47 16.73
N ALA A 74 -8.30 -2.20 15.99
CA ALA A 74 -8.51 -3.62 15.72
C ALA A 74 -8.60 -4.47 17.01
N ARG A 75 -9.34 -5.55 16.94
CA ARG A 75 -9.20 -6.63 17.93
C ARG A 75 -7.78 -7.17 17.86
N ARG A 76 -7.19 -7.47 19.00
CA ARG A 76 -5.83 -8.02 19.08
C ARG A 76 -5.83 -9.45 18.57
N VAL A 77 -4.98 -9.70 17.60
CA VAL A 77 -4.77 -11.02 16.99
C VAL A 77 -3.28 -11.31 16.95
N ARG A 78 -2.89 -12.55 17.13
CA ARG A 78 -1.53 -13.04 16.85
C ARG A 78 -1.51 -13.58 15.44
N THR A 79 -0.62 -13.07 14.62
CA THR A 79 -0.39 -13.54 13.24
C THR A 79 1.05 -13.98 13.11
N GLU A 80 1.26 -15.03 12.31
CA GLU A 80 2.60 -15.52 11.99
C GLU A 80 3.02 -15.05 10.61
N ARG A 81 4.31 -14.80 10.44
CA ARG A 81 4.88 -14.52 9.11
C ARG A 81 5.18 -15.83 8.42
N THR A 82 4.67 -15.94 7.21
CA THR A 82 5.02 -17.02 6.27
C THR A 82 6.32 -16.63 5.58
N PRO A 83 7.35 -17.49 5.58
CA PRO A 83 8.59 -17.24 4.86
C PRO A 83 8.38 -17.13 3.35
N GLY A 84 9.31 -16.46 2.66
CA GLY A 84 9.26 -16.25 1.22
C GLY A 84 8.52 -14.98 0.83
N ARG A 85 8.56 -14.62 -0.46
CA ARG A 85 7.91 -13.43 -0.99
C ARG A 85 6.61 -13.79 -1.69
N PRO A 86 5.55 -13.03 -1.51
CA PRO A 86 4.36 -13.18 -2.33
C PRO A 86 4.67 -12.85 -3.79
N THR A 87 3.99 -13.52 -4.71
CA THR A 87 4.23 -13.44 -6.15
C THR A 87 3.07 -12.79 -6.91
N ALA A 88 1.94 -12.57 -6.24
CA ALA A 88 0.75 -11.98 -6.85
C ALA A 88 0.02 -11.01 -5.91
N LEU A 89 -0.68 -10.06 -6.52
CA LEU A 89 -1.57 -9.13 -5.87
C LEU A 89 -3.00 -9.36 -6.37
N VAL A 90 -3.94 -9.59 -5.46
CA VAL A 90 -5.34 -9.83 -5.80
C VAL A 90 -6.20 -8.67 -5.35
N ILE A 91 -6.96 -8.12 -6.29
CA ILE A 91 -7.87 -7.01 -6.08
C ILE A 91 -9.28 -7.54 -5.84
N HIS A 92 -9.90 -6.99 -4.80
CA HIS A 92 -11.26 -7.30 -4.40
C HIS A 92 -12.10 -6.02 -4.30
N HIS A 93 -13.41 -6.16 -4.35
CA HIS A 93 -14.33 -5.22 -3.77
C HIS A 93 -14.95 -5.80 -2.49
N MET A 94 -15.31 -4.94 -1.55
CA MET A 94 -15.93 -5.37 -0.29
C MET A 94 -17.41 -5.75 -0.45
N ALA A 95 -18.00 -5.56 -1.63
CA ALA A 95 -19.45 -5.67 -1.87
C ALA A 95 -20.28 -4.85 -0.85
N SER A 96 -19.74 -3.73 -0.40
CA SER A 96 -20.37 -2.79 0.52
C SER A 96 -21.10 -1.67 -0.25
N PRO A 97 -22.02 -0.91 0.39
CA PRO A 97 -22.66 0.22 -0.26
C PRO A 97 -21.65 1.26 -0.77
N ASN A 98 -21.96 1.84 -1.94
CA ASN A 98 -21.17 2.94 -2.53
C ASN A 98 -21.50 4.26 -1.83
N THR A 99 -21.13 4.37 -0.55
CA THR A 99 -21.37 5.55 0.29
C THR A 99 -20.61 6.78 -0.18
N SER A 100 -21.14 7.97 0.11
CA SER A 100 -20.43 9.26 -0.03
C SER A 100 -19.53 9.60 1.16
N ALA A 101 -19.55 8.81 2.23
CA ALA A 101 -18.70 9.03 3.40
C ALA A 101 -17.24 8.73 3.07
N THR A 102 -16.38 9.75 3.15
CA THR A 102 -14.97 9.68 2.75
C THR A 102 -14.00 10.00 3.89
N SER A 103 -14.49 10.24 5.09
CA SER A 103 -13.66 10.62 6.23
C SER A 103 -12.80 9.47 6.76
N LEU A 104 -11.70 9.81 7.43
CA LEU A 104 -10.85 8.82 8.10
C LEU A 104 -11.60 8.08 9.22
N SER A 105 -12.51 8.77 9.94
CA SER A 105 -13.34 8.13 10.97
C SER A 105 -14.28 7.07 10.38
N HIS A 106 -14.85 7.33 9.18
CA HIS A 106 -15.61 6.34 8.43
C HIS A 106 -14.74 5.14 8.06
N ALA A 107 -13.53 5.39 7.53
CA ALA A 107 -12.59 4.36 7.16
C ALA A 107 -12.25 3.43 8.34
N PHE A 108 -12.00 4.00 9.52
CA PHE A 108 -11.73 3.24 10.73
C PHE A 108 -12.96 2.43 11.21
N ALA A 109 -14.15 3.01 11.13
CA ALA A 109 -15.38 2.30 11.45
C ALA A 109 -15.64 1.14 10.48
N LEU A 110 -15.37 1.33 9.19
CA LEU A 110 -15.45 0.29 8.16
C LEU A 110 -14.50 -0.87 8.48
N ALA A 111 -13.24 -0.58 8.80
CA ALA A 111 -12.24 -1.61 9.12
C ALA A 111 -12.66 -2.46 10.33
N ARG A 112 -13.16 -1.82 11.39
CA ARG A 112 -13.67 -2.56 12.57
C ARG A 112 -14.85 -3.45 12.23
N ARG A 113 -15.81 -2.98 11.44
CA ARG A 113 -16.95 -3.79 11.01
C ARG A 113 -16.50 -4.97 10.15
N CYS A 114 -15.58 -4.73 9.19
CA CYS A 114 -15.03 -5.77 8.34
C CYS A 114 -14.33 -6.85 9.16
N GLN A 115 -13.48 -6.47 10.11
CA GLN A 115 -12.82 -7.43 11.00
C GLN A 115 -13.83 -8.22 11.83
N ALA A 116 -14.84 -7.56 12.39
CA ALA A 116 -15.88 -8.21 13.17
C ALA A 116 -16.68 -9.21 12.31
N ASP A 117 -17.09 -8.83 11.11
CA ASP A 117 -17.81 -9.72 10.19
C ASP A 117 -16.96 -10.94 9.79
N HIS A 118 -15.67 -10.75 9.53
CA HIS A 118 -14.76 -11.83 9.20
C HIS A 118 -14.53 -12.78 10.39
N MET A 119 -14.35 -12.26 11.59
CA MET A 119 -14.09 -13.08 12.76
C MET A 119 -15.38 -13.76 13.30
N ASP A 120 -16.47 -12.99 13.42
CA ASP A 120 -17.67 -13.45 14.14
C ASP A 120 -18.64 -14.23 13.23
N ARG A 121 -18.65 -13.95 11.92
CA ARG A 121 -19.57 -14.60 10.98
C ARG A 121 -18.88 -15.57 10.02
N ALA A 122 -17.70 -15.18 9.49
CA ALA A 122 -16.96 -16.04 8.57
C ALA A 122 -16.04 -17.03 9.30
N GLY A 123 -15.79 -16.84 10.60
CA GLY A 123 -14.94 -17.71 11.41
C GLY A 123 -13.45 -17.59 11.08
N PHE A 124 -13.02 -16.43 10.58
CA PHE A 124 -11.60 -16.16 10.33
C PHE A 124 -10.92 -15.72 11.63
N ASP A 125 -9.61 -15.92 11.71
CA ASP A 125 -8.82 -15.46 12.87
C ASP A 125 -8.66 -13.92 12.89
N ASP A 126 -8.81 -13.24 11.74
CA ASP A 126 -8.65 -11.80 11.57
C ASP A 126 -9.32 -11.36 10.26
N SER A 127 -9.15 -10.09 9.87
CA SER A 127 -9.51 -9.62 8.51
C SER A 127 -8.94 -10.55 7.44
N GLY A 128 -9.71 -10.91 6.44
CA GLY A 128 -9.27 -11.81 5.37
C GLY A 128 -8.20 -11.19 4.47
N GLN A 129 -8.39 -9.93 4.10
CA GLN A 129 -7.50 -9.15 3.24
C GLN A 129 -6.33 -8.54 4.00
N HIS A 130 -5.21 -8.32 3.30
CA HIS A 130 -4.03 -7.68 3.88
C HIS A 130 -4.19 -6.16 4.04
N PHE A 131 -4.83 -5.54 3.04
CA PHE A 131 -5.02 -4.10 3.02
C PHE A 131 -6.42 -3.75 2.52
N THR A 132 -6.93 -2.61 2.97
CA THR A 132 -8.19 -2.02 2.50
C THR A 132 -7.93 -0.62 1.96
N VAL A 133 -8.56 -0.28 0.83
CA VAL A 133 -8.58 1.07 0.27
C VAL A 133 -10.01 1.57 0.28
N THR A 134 -10.27 2.66 1.02
CA THR A 134 -11.62 3.21 1.15
C THR A 134 -11.97 4.17 0.02
N ARG A 135 -13.25 4.48 -0.15
CA ARG A 135 -13.73 5.41 -1.17
C ARG A 135 -13.16 6.82 -1.01
N GLY A 136 -12.76 7.18 0.22
CA GLY A 136 -12.02 8.42 0.52
C GLY A 136 -10.53 8.38 0.19
N GLY A 137 -9.99 7.24 -0.28
CA GLY A 137 -8.57 7.08 -0.60
C GLY A 137 -7.69 6.78 0.62
N HIS A 138 -8.27 6.40 1.75
CA HIS A 138 -7.48 5.96 2.91
C HIS A 138 -7.05 4.50 2.74
N CYS A 139 -5.75 4.25 2.94
CA CYS A 139 -5.20 2.89 2.97
C CYS A 139 -5.09 2.41 4.42
N LEU A 140 -5.61 1.24 4.69
CA LEU A 140 -5.63 0.63 6.01
C LEU A 140 -4.95 -0.74 5.96
N GLU A 141 -4.18 -1.08 6.99
CA GLU A 141 -3.81 -2.45 7.26
C GLU A 141 -5.08 -3.21 7.67
N GLY A 142 -5.39 -4.30 6.99
CA GLY A 142 -6.50 -5.19 7.32
C GLY A 142 -6.03 -6.28 8.26
N ARG A 143 -5.44 -7.35 7.73
CA ARG A 143 -4.91 -8.45 8.53
C ARG A 143 -3.67 -8.02 9.29
N THR A 144 -3.69 -8.23 10.59
CA THR A 144 -2.64 -7.82 11.54
C THR A 144 -1.26 -8.32 11.09
N GLY A 145 -0.24 -7.46 11.15
CA GLY A 145 1.13 -7.79 10.78
C GLY A 145 1.46 -7.63 9.29
N SER A 146 0.45 -7.42 8.42
CA SER A 146 0.65 -7.25 6.98
C SER A 146 1.52 -6.05 6.63
N LEU A 147 1.34 -4.92 7.31
CA LEU A 147 2.15 -3.72 7.09
C LEU A 147 3.59 -3.90 7.58
N ALA A 148 3.78 -4.59 8.71
CA ALA A 148 5.12 -4.89 9.21
C ALA A 148 5.88 -5.83 8.25
N ALA A 149 5.21 -6.86 7.73
CA ALA A 149 5.78 -7.76 6.73
C ALA A 149 6.11 -7.03 5.43
N LEU A 150 5.20 -6.17 4.92
CA LEU A 150 5.45 -5.35 3.74
C LEU A 150 6.66 -4.42 3.92
N ARG A 151 6.79 -3.77 5.07
CA ARG A 151 7.94 -2.90 5.39
C ARG A 151 9.26 -3.66 5.43
N ALA A 152 9.26 -4.86 5.95
CA ALA A 152 10.43 -5.73 5.95
C ALA A 152 10.79 -6.23 4.54
N GLY A 153 9.79 -6.54 3.70
CA GLY A 153 9.96 -6.98 2.31
C GLY A 153 10.43 -8.44 2.19
N ASP A 154 10.45 -9.17 3.29
CA ASP A 154 10.76 -10.59 3.39
C ASP A 154 9.64 -11.28 4.19
N GLY A 155 9.05 -12.32 3.66
CA GLY A 155 7.86 -12.95 4.24
C GLY A 155 6.58 -12.10 4.14
N TYR A 156 5.46 -12.73 4.41
CA TYR A 156 4.12 -12.13 4.40
C TYR A 156 3.24 -12.80 5.45
N VAL A 157 2.09 -12.23 5.78
CA VAL A 157 1.07 -12.89 6.60
C VAL A 157 0.15 -13.68 5.67
N MET A 158 -0.21 -14.91 6.02
CA MET A 158 -1.17 -15.69 5.23
C MET A 158 -2.55 -15.03 5.29
N GLY A 159 -3.10 -14.66 4.14
CA GLY A 159 -4.43 -14.08 4.02
C GLY A 159 -5.55 -15.14 4.01
N ALA A 160 -6.80 -14.67 4.08
CA ALA A 160 -8.00 -15.48 3.94
C ALA A 160 -8.99 -14.82 2.95
N HIS A 161 -8.48 -14.33 1.80
CA HIS A 161 -9.24 -13.56 0.81
C HIS A 161 -9.50 -14.30 -0.50
N VAL A 162 -8.78 -15.41 -0.76
CA VAL A 162 -9.01 -16.29 -1.92
C VAL A 162 -9.07 -17.72 -1.40
N GLY A 163 -10.25 -18.20 -1.06
CA GLY A 163 -10.43 -19.53 -0.45
C GLY A 163 -9.69 -20.64 -1.21
N GLY A 164 -8.79 -21.35 -0.53
CA GLY A 164 -7.97 -22.42 -1.11
C GLY A 164 -6.78 -21.96 -1.98
N ALA A 165 -6.57 -20.68 -2.21
CA ALA A 165 -5.53 -20.14 -3.09
C ALA A 165 -4.81 -18.91 -2.51
N ASN A 166 -4.71 -18.78 -1.19
CA ASN A 166 -4.09 -17.61 -0.53
C ASN A 166 -2.56 -17.61 -0.57
N THR A 167 -1.94 -18.78 -0.70
CA THR A 167 -0.48 -18.91 -0.67
C THR A 167 0.19 -18.02 -1.71
N GLY A 168 1.17 -17.22 -1.27
CA GLY A 168 1.93 -16.32 -2.15
C GLY A 168 1.12 -15.14 -2.71
N LYS A 169 -0.03 -14.80 -2.13
CA LYS A 169 -0.87 -13.70 -2.61
C LYS A 169 -1.12 -12.65 -1.53
N ILE A 170 -1.06 -11.39 -1.94
CA ILE A 170 -1.49 -10.25 -1.13
C ILE A 170 -2.87 -9.82 -1.62
N GLY A 171 -3.85 -9.70 -0.73
CA GLY A 171 -5.20 -9.20 -1.05
C GLY A 171 -5.36 -7.74 -0.68
N VAL A 172 -5.92 -6.96 -1.61
CA VAL A 172 -6.37 -5.58 -1.37
C VAL A 172 -7.86 -5.49 -1.65
N GLU A 173 -8.63 -5.10 -0.65
CA GLU A 173 -10.05 -4.85 -0.78
C GLU A 173 -10.35 -3.36 -0.97
N CYS A 174 -11.18 -3.06 -1.96
CA CYS A 174 -11.71 -1.73 -2.24
C CYS A 174 -13.11 -1.61 -1.65
N GLU A 175 -13.33 -0.62 -0.77
CA GLU A 175 -14.66 -0.29 -0.26
C GLU A 175 -15.62 0.01 -1.40
N GLY A 176 -16.79 -0.60 -1.39
CA GLY A 176 -17.84 -0.39 -2.38
C GLY A 176 -18.19 -1.66 -3.16
N THR A 177 -19.13 -1.52 -4.10
CA THR A 177 -19.58 -2.55 -5.06
C THR A 177 -19.35 -2.02 -6.48
N TYR A 178 -18.65 -2.81 -7.30
CA TYR A 178 -18.15 -2.35 -8.61
C TYR A 178 -18.59 -3.25 -9.77
N THR A 179 -19.80 -3.75 -9.71
CA THR A 179 -20.46 -4.45 -10.83
C THR A 179 -20.74 -3.49 -11.99
N GLU A 180 -21.29 -2.31 -11.69
CA GLU A 180 -21.62 -1.26 -12.67
C GLU A 180 -20.81 0.02 -12.44
N ALA A 181 -20.58 0.38 -11.18
CA ALA A 181 -19.81 1.56 -10.80
C ALA A 181 -18.31 1.28 -10.82
N LEU A 182 -17.52 2.34 -10.78
CA LEU A 182 -16.07 2.29 -10.62
C LEU A 182 -15.63 2.91 -9.27
N PRO A 183 -14.43 2.55 -8.78
CA PRO A 183 -13.83 3.22 -7.64
C PRO A 183 -13.81 4.74 -7.82
N THR A 184 -13.95 5.50 -6.74
CA THR A 184 -13.79 6.95 -6.82
C THR A 184 -12.39 7.32 -7.31
N PRO A 185 -12.17 8.54 -7.88
CA PRO A 185 -10.84 8.99 -8.24
C PRO A 185 -9.84 8.93 -7.09
N ALA A 186 -10.26 9.28 -5.86
CA ALA A 186 -9.42 9.21 -4.67
C ALA A 186 -9.03 7.76 -4.33
N GLN A 187 -10.00 6.85 -4.36
CA GLN A 187 -9.78 5.43 -4.10
C GLN A 187 -8.88 4.78 -5.15
N TYR A 188 -9.15 5.04 -6.44
CA TYR A 188 -8.34 4.46 -7.51
C TYR A 188 -6.89 4.95 -7.46
N ARG A 189 -6.68 6.23 -7.19
CA ARG A 189 -5.34 6.80 -6.99
C ARG A 189 -4.60 6.12 -5.83
N ALA A 190 -5.26 5.99 -4.68
CA ALA A 190 -4.70 5.33 -3.51
C ALA A 190 -4.40 3.85 -3.77
N LEU A 191 -5.26 3.17 -4.54
CA LEU A 191 -5.03 1.79 -4.96
C LEU A 191 -3.80 1.66 -5.85
N VAL A 192 -3.63 2.52 -6.87
CA VAL A 192 -2.42 2.52 -7.72
C VAL A 192 -1.17 2.73 -6.87
N GLN A 193 -1.22 3.68 -5.93
CA GLN A 193 -0.10 3.98 -5.06
C GLN A 193 0.25 2.80 -4.13
N LEU A 194 -0.74 2.17 -3.53
CA LEU A 194 -0.54 1.01 -2.66
C LEU A 194 -0.05 -0.20 -3.45
N ALA A 195 -0.66 -0.49 -4.59
CA ALA A 195 -0.28 -1.60 -5.45
C ALA A 195 1.17 -1.46 -5.96
N ALA A 196 1.56 -0.26 -6.42
CA ALA A 196 2.94 0.02 -6.82
C ALA A 196 3.92 -0.17 -5.64
N HIS A 197 3.55 0.27 -4.44
CA HIS A 197 4.36 0.06 -3.24
C HIS A 197 4.53 -1.42 -2.90
N ILE A 198 3.44 -2.20 -2.92
CA ILE A 198 3.46 -3.65 -2.69
C ILE A 198 4.31 -4.35 -3.76
N CYS A 199 4.07 -4.05 -5.03
CA CYS A 199 4.82 -4.63 -6.15
C CYS A 199 6.32 -4.37 -6.01
N ARG A 200 6.73 -3.13 -5.71
CA ARG A 200 8.14 -2.78 -5.51
C ARG A 200 8.77 -3.51 -4.33
N ARG A 201 8.07 -3.58 -3.19
CA ARG A 201 8.61 -4.18 -1.96
C ARG A 201 8.81 -5.69 -2.08
N TYR A 202 7.92 -6.37 -2.76
CA TYR A 202 7.97 -7.82 -2.91
C TYR A 202 8.55 -8.30 -4.25
N GLY A 203 8.76 -7.40 -5.21
CA GLY A 203 9.19 -7.77 -6.56
C GLY A 203 8.06 -8.37 -7.41
N ILE A 204 6.79 -8.08 -7.09
CA ILE A 204 5.64 -8.56 -7.86
C ILE A 204 5.56 -7.77 -9.16
N ARG A 205 5.52 -8.47 -10.30
CA ARG A 205 5.33 -7.83 -11.60
C ARG A 205 3.90 -7.30 -11.73
N PRO A 206 3.67 -6.12 -12.31
CA PRO A 206 2.32 -5.58 -12.52
C PRO A 206 1.37 -6.54 -13.26
N SER A 207 1.90 -7.38 -14.15
CA SER A 207 1.13 -8.44 -14.83
C SER A 207 0.57 -9.51 -13.89
N ALA A 208 1.11 -9.64 -12.67
CA ALA A 208 0.61 -10.56 -11.65
C ALA A 208 -0.45 -9.91 -10.71
N ILE A 209 -0.97 -8.73 -11.08
CA ILE A 209 -2.17 -8.15 -10.46
C ILE A 209 -3.38 -8.79 -11.13
N SER A 210 -4.28 -9.36 -10.33
CA SER A 210 -5.48 -10.07 -10.79
C SER A 210 -6.71 -9.67 -9.96
N GLY A 211 -7.90 -10.03 -10.40
CA GLY A 211 -9.12 -9.95 -9.62
C GLY A 211 -9.41 -11.25 -8.87
N HIS A 212 -10.25 -11.21 -7.87
CA HIS A 212 -10.66 -12.42 -7.14
C HIS A 212 -11.27 -13.48 -8.08
N ARG A 213 -12.09 -13.05 -9.06
CA ARG A 213 -12.75 -13.96 -10.03
C ARG A 213 -11.76 -14.72 -10.92
N ASP A 214 -10.54 -14.23 -11.07
CA ASP A 214 -9.51 -14.94 -11.85
C ASP A 214 -9.01 -16.19 -11.13
N HIS A 215 -9.37 -16.38 -9.86
CA HIS A 215 -8.97 -17.50 -9.01
C HIS A 215 -10.15 -18.36 -8.52
N ARG A 216 -11.37 -17.80 -8.48
CA ARG A 216 -12.57 -18.45 -7.93
C ARG A 216 -13.81 -18.00 -8.66
N ALA A 217 -14.83 -18.83 -8.68
CA ALA A 217 -16.16 -18.45 -9.18
C ALA A 217 -16.81 -17.44 -8.22
N THR A 218 -16.73 -16.15 -8.57
CA THR A 218 -17.30 -15.01 -7.82
C THR A 218 -17.47 -13.81 -8.73
N GLN A 219 -18.33 -12.88 -8.38
CA GLN A 219 -18.45 -11.59 -9.10
C GLN A 219 -17.36 -10.58 -8.70
N CYS A 220 -16.66 -10.80 -7.58
CA CYS A 220 -15.61 -9.91 -7.11
C CYS A 220 -14.41 -9.84 -8.10
N PRO A 221 -13.89 -8.65 -8.42
CA PRO A 221 -14.12 -7.32 -7.85
C PRO A 221 -15.27 -6.51 -8.48
N GLY A 222 -16.19 -7.12 -9.20
CA GLY A 222 -17.26 -6.51 -9.98
C GLY A 222 -16.88 -6.32 -11.44
N ASP A 223 -17.84 -6.40 -12.36
CA ASP A 223 -17.60 -6.43 -13.80
C ASP A 223 -16.94 -5.14 -14.30
N ALA A 224 -17.48 -3.99 -13.89
CA ALA A 224 -16.94 -2.71 -14.30
C ALA A 224 -15.49 -2.51 -13.83
N PHE A 225 -15.17 -2.91 -12.61
CA PHE A 225 -13.82 -2.77 -12.09
C PHE A 225 -12.86 -3.83 -12.64
N HIS A 226 -13.32 -5.07 -12.81
CA HIS A 226 -12.50 -6.11 -13.43
C HIS A 226 -12.04 -5.71 -14.84
N ALA A 227 -12.92 -5.09 -15.62
CA ALA A 227 -12.60 -4.56 -16.95
C ALA A 227 -11.50 -3.46 -16.91
N GLN A 228 -11.22 -2.86 -15.75
CA GLN A 228 -10.17 -1.84 -15.57
C GLN A 228 -8.85 -2.40 -15.04
N LEU A 229 -8.72 -3.71 -14.81
CA LEU A 229 -7.48 -4.28 -14.26
C LEU A 229 -6.27 -4.06 -15.18
N ASP A 230 -6.44 -4.08 -16.50
CA ASP A 230 -5.36 -3.75 -17.43
C ASP A 230 -4.92 -2.29 -17.32
N THR A 231 -5.86 -1.38 -17.07
CA THR A 231 -5.55 0.02 -16.79
C THR A 231 -4.77 0.14 -15.48
N LEU A 232 -5.19 -0.57 -14.44
CA LEU A 232 -4.48 -0.63 -13.15
C LEU A 232 -3.05 -1.17 -13.31
N ARG A 233 -2.86 -2.27 -14.06
CA ARG A 233 -1.53 -2.85 -14.35
C ARG A 233 -0.62 -1.84 -15.03
N ARG A 234 -1.12 -1.14 -16.05
CA ARG A 234 -0.36 -0.09 -16.76
C ARG A 234 -0.01 1.08 -15.86
N ASP A 235 -0.93 1.53 -15.00
CA ASP A 235 -0.70 2.64 -14.09
C ASP A 235 0.35 2.28 -13.02
N VAL A 236 0.28 1.06 -12.50
CA VAL A 236 1.28 0.53 -11.56
C VAL A 236 2.65 0.42 -12.23
N ALA A 237 2.72 -0.12 -13.46
CA ALA A 237 3.97 -0.21 -14.22
C ALA A 237 4.60 1.17 -14.44
N ARG A 238 3.83 2.13 -14.97
CA ARG A 238 4.31 3.50 -15.18
C ARG A 238 4.77 4.17 -13.88
N THR A 239 4.08 3.93 -12.77
CA THR A 239 4.47 4.45 -11.46
C THR A 239 5.80 3.87 -10.99
N LEU A 240 6.02 2.58 -11.23
CA LEU A 240 7.28 1.91 -10.88
C LEU A 240 8.45 2.39 -11.75
N ASP A 241 8.23 2.53 -13.06
CA ASP A 241 9.25 2.90 -14.04
C ASP A 241 9.68 4.37 -13.87
N SER A 242 8.73 5.27 -13.67
CA SER A 242 9.01 6.71 -13.57
C SER A 242 9.40 7.16 -12.15
N GLY A 243 9.11 6.35 -11.13
CA GLY A 243 9.21 6.76 -9.72
C GLY A 243 8.20 7.85 -9.32
N VAL A 244 7.26 8.20 -10.20
CA VAL A 244 6.20 9.19 -9.95
C VAL A 244 4.84 8.53 -10.09
N LEU A 245 3.91 8.85 -9.18
CA LEU A 245 2.55 8.30 -9.23
C LEU A 245 1.87 8.66 -10.55
N SER A 246 1.58 7.64 -11.37
CA SER A 246 0.91 7.74 -12.66
C SER A 246 -0.46 7.10 -12.58
N VAL A 247 -1.52 7.89 -12.81
CA VAL A 247 -2.90 7.44 -12.65
C VAL A 247 -3.73 7.85 -13.85
N SER A 248 -4.29 6.87 -14.54
CA SER A 248 -5.26 7.08 -15.61
C SER A 248 -6.60 7.53 -15.05
N ARG A 249 -7.32 8.32 -15.85
CA ARG A 249 -8.73 8.59 -15.58
C ARG A 249 -9.55 7.38 -16.01
N LEU A 250 -10.34 6.84 -15.07
CA LEU A 250 -11.28 5.77 -15.41
C LEU A 250 -12.52 6.32 -16.14
N PRO A 251 -13.23 5.49 -16.93
CA PRO A 251 -14.51 5.87 -17.53
C PRO A 251 -15.49 6.42 -16.49
N GLY A 252 -16.29 7.42 -16.86
CA GLY A 252 -17.26 8.03 -15.93
C GLY A 252 -16.66 9.00 -14.90
N HIS A 253 -15.36 9.06 -14.71
CA HIS A 253 -14.76 10.09 -13.89
C HIS A 253 -14.91 11.47 -14.59
N PRO A 254 -15.29 12.54 -13.85
CA PRO A 254 -15.57 13.84 -14.46
C PRO A 254 -14.36 14.36 -15.24
N ALA A 255 -14.61 14.84 -16.47
CA ALA A 255 -13.61 15.51 -17.28
C ALA A 255 -13.35 16.89 -16.69
N GLY A 256 -12.07 17.23 -16.46
CA GLY A 256 -11.70 18.63 -16.23
C GLY A 256 -12.10 19.25 -14.89
N ALA A 257 -12.52 18.47 -13.91
CA ALA A 257 -12.42 18.98 -12.54
C ALA A 257 -10.95 19.34 -12.33
N ARG A 258 -10.64 20.63 -12.20
CA ARG A 258 -9.40 21.06 -11.53
C ARG A 258 -9.27 20.11 -10.36
N ARG A 259 -8.10 19.49 -10.19
CA ARG A 259 -7.89 18.55 -9.07
C ARG A 259 -8.53 19.18 -7.85
N GLY A 260 -9.68 18.66 -7.41
CA GLY A 260 -10.34 19.19 -6.23
C GLY A 260 -9.33 19.14 -5.09
N ALA A 261 -9.38 20.04 -4.12
CA ALA A 261 -8.41 20.10 -3.02
C ALA A 261 -8.15 18.70 -2.41
N ALA A 262 -9.16 17.84 -2.36
CA ALA A 262 -9.03 16.47 -1.89
C ALA A 262 -8.19 15.56 -2.83
N GLU A 263 -8.33 15.74 -4.15
CA GLU A 263 -7.59 14.95 -5.14
C GLU A 263 -6.14 15.42 -5.23
N GLU A 264 -5.92 16.72 -5.17
CA GLU A 264 -4.59 17.30 -5.09
C GLU A 264 -3.90 16.88 -3.79
N ALA A 265 -4.61 16.93 -2.67
CA ALA A 265 -4.14 16.48 -1.36
C ALA A 265 -3.67 15.02 -1.37
N ALA A 266 -4.44 14.14 -2.02
CA ALA A 266 -4.08 12.72 -2.15
C ALA A 266 -2.83 12.48 -3.02
N SER A 267 -2.47 13.44 -3.89
CA SER A 267 -1.28 13.36 -4.75
C SER A 267 -0.01 13.91 -4.10
N LEU A 268 -0.16 14.67 -3.02
CA LEU A 268 0.97 15.31 -2.34
C LEU A 268 1.65 14.35 -1.35
N PRO A 269 2.97 14.48 -1.15
CA PRO A 269 3.69 13.63 -0.22
C PRO A 269 3.25 13.90 1.23
N VAL A 270 3.34 12.87 2.05
CA VAL A 270 3.25 13.05 3.50
C VAL A 270 4.49 13.77 3.99
N LEU A 271 4.29 14.87 4.72
CA LEU A 271 5.38 15.65 5.30
C LEU A 271 5.37 15.49 6.83
N GLY A 272 6.57 15.41 7.38
CA GLY A 272 6.80 15.32 8.83
C GLY A 272 8.18 15.82 9.21
N PRO A 273 8.58 15.72 10.48
CA PRO A 273 9.91 16.14 10.94
C PRO A 273 11.02 15.58 10.06
N GLY A 274 11.91 16.44 9.60
CA GLY A 274 13.01 16.10 8.70
C GLY A 274 12.68 16.19 7.21
N SER A 275 11.44 16.31 6.78
CA SER A 275 11.07 16.57 5.38
C SER A 275 11.66 17.90 4.91
N ARG A 276 12.06 17.96 3.62
CA ARG A 276 12.67 19.15 3.01
C ARG A 276 12.17 19.36 1.57
N GLY A 277 12.27 20.61 1.08
CA GLY A 277 12.03 20.94 -0.32
C GLY A 277 10.74 21.72 -0.58
N GLY A 278 10.32 21.74 -1.87
CA GLY A 278 9.24 22.59 -2.36
C GLY A 278 7.88 22.33 -1.72
N HIS A 279 7.56 21.07 -1.45
CA HIS A 279 6.31 20.72 -0.78
C HIS A 279 6.25 21.21 0.67
N VAL A 280 7.39 21.22 1.38
CA VAL A 280 7.47 21.82 2.73
C VAL A 280 7.26 23.31 2.67
N ARG A 281 7.88 24.03 1.73
CA ARG A 281 7.64 25.47 1.51
C ARG A 281 6.17 25.75 1.22
N ARG A 282 5.57 24.95 0.33
CA ARG A 282 4.13 25.09 0.02
C ARG A 282 3.27 24.92 1.27
N ALA A 283 3.53 23.89 2.06
CA ALA A 283 2.79 23.67 3.32
C ALA A 283 2.97 24.82 4.31
N GLN A 284 4.18 25.36 4.43
CA GLN A 284 4.48 26.49 5.30
C GLN A 284 3.72 27.76 4.87
N ARG A 285 3.63 28.03 3.56
CA ARG A 285 2.81 29.14 3.02
C ARG A 285 1.33 28.96 3.30
N LEU A 286 0.79 27.75 3.07
CA LEU A 286 -0.61 27.43 3.32
C LEU A 286 -0.96 27.50 4.81
N LEU A 287 -0.08 27.01 5.70
CA LEU A 287 -0.23 27.17 7.15
C LEU A 287 -0.31 28.66 7.55
N THR A 288 0.57 29.46 6.96
CA THR A 288 0.58 30.91 7.23
C THR A 288 -0.69 31.59 6.70
N ALA A 289 -1.18 31.23 5.52
CA ALA A 289 -2.45 31.69 4.97
C ALA A 289 -3.65 31.29 5.84
N ALA A 290 -3.60 30.09 6.43
CA ALA A 290 -4.59 29.60 7.39
C ALA A 290 -4.45 30.21 8.81
N GLY A 291 -3.60 31.23 9.00
CA GLY A 291 -3.41 31.91 10.28
C GLY A 291 -2.35 31.31 11.22
N HIS A 292 -1.71 30.22 10.81
CA HIS A 292 -0.67 29.52 11.60
C HIS A 292 0.72 29.92 11.09
N ARG A 293 1.22 31.07 11.53
CA ARG A 293 2.49 31.65 11.07
C ARG A 293 3.68 30.69 11.29
N VAL A 294 4.39 30.40 10.21
CA VAL A 294 5.61 29.57 10.21
C VAL A 294 6.58 30.10 9.14
N PRO A 295 7.90 30.12 9.39
CA PRO A 295 8.89 30.53 8.39
C PRO A 295 8.89 29.63 7.15
N ASP A 296 8.96 30.22 5.94
CA ASP A 296 9.07 29.51 4.65
C ASP A 296 10.51 29.05 4.37
N THR A 297 10.99 28.13 5.19
CA THR A 297 12.38 27.63 5.13
C THR A 297 12.57 26.45 4.20
N GLY A 298 11.50 25.78 3.83
CA GLY A 298 11.54 24.50 3.11
C GLY A 298 12.08 23.33 3.97
N THR A 299 12.16 23.51 5.29
CA THR A 299 12.55 22.43 6.23
C THR A 299 11.44 22.25 7.26
N PHE A 300 10.96 21.01 7.39
CA PHE A 300 9.94 20.63 8.37
C PHE A 300 10.61 20.42 9.73
N ALA A 301 10.77 21.50 10.47
CA ALA A 301 11.39 21.53 11.81
C ALA A 301 10.30 21.67 12.91
N THR A 302 10.72 21.79 14.15
CA THR A 302 9.84 21.87 15.33
C THR A 302 8.75 22.96 15.21
N ARG A 303 9.09 24.14 14.68
CA ARG A 303 8.11 25.23 14.48
C ARG A 303 7.03 24.84 13.44
N THR A 304 7.43 24.17 12.35
CA THR A 304 6.49 23.69 11.34
C THR A 304 5.57 22.64 11.96
N ARG A 305 6.10 21.69 12.73
CA ARG A 305 5.30 20.68 13.41
C ARG A 305 4.29 21.30 14.38
N ALA A 306 4.70 22.28 15.18
CA ALA A 306 3.82 22.97 16.10
C ALA A 306 2.67 23.68 15.37
N ALA A 307 2.96 24.36 14.24
CA ALA A 307 1.94 25.00 13.40
C ALA A 307 0.97 23.97 12.80
N VAL A 308 1.47 22.82 12.34
CA VAL A 308 0.63 21.73 11.83
C VAL A 308 -0.31 21.20 12.91
N VAL A 309 0.19 20.92 14.12
CA VAL A 309 -0.65 20.46 15.24
C VAL A 309 -1.72 21.50 15.61
N ALA A 310 -1.36 22.78 15.64
CA ALA A 310 -2.30 23.85 15.93
C ALA A 310 -3.39 23.94 14.84
N PHE A 311 -3.01 23.89 13.56
CA PHE A 311 -3.93 23.85 12.43
C PHE A 311 -4.86 22.64 12.49
N GLN A 312 -4.31 21.43 12.72
CA GLN A 312 -5.10 20.20 12.81
C GLN A 312 -6.16 20.26 13.93
N ARG A 313 -5.81 20.85 15.06
CA ARG A 313 -6.76 21.09 16.18
C ARG A 313 -7.84 22.09 15.78
N ALA A 314 -7.49 23.19 15.12
CA ALA A 314 -8.44 24.18 14.62
C ALA A 314 -9.42 23.56 13.62
N GLU A 315 -8.93 22.71 12.72
CA GLU A 315 -9.72 21.97 11.73
C GLU A 315 -10.47 20.76 12.30
N ARG A 316 -10.33 20.45 13.58
CA ARG A 316 -10.94 19.29 14.27
C ARG A 316 -10.60 17.96 13.60
N ILE A 317 -9.38 17.83 13.09
CA ILE A 317 -8.82 16.60 12.55
C ILE A 317 -7.75 16.04 13.50
N VAL A 318 -7.28 14.81 13.24
CA VAL A 318 -6.25 14.18 14.08
C VAL A 318 -5.00 15.05 14.12
N ALA A 319 -4.60 15.49 15.32
CA ALA A 319 -3.46 16.38 15.53
C ALA A 319 -2.16 15.58 15.75
N ASP A 320 -1.72 14.85 14.74
CA ASP A 320 -0.52 13.99 14.75
C ASP A 320 0.78 14.74 14.41
N GLY A 321 0.65 15.96 13.91
CA GLY A 321 1.77 16.79 13.50
C GLY A 321 2.42 16.38 12.19
N PHE A 322 1.72 15.58 11.37
CA PHE A 322 2.11 15.24 9.99
C PHE A 322 1.13 15.87 9.00
N ILE A 323 1.63 16.23 7.82
CA ILE A 323 0.76 16.70 6.73
C ILE A 323 0.52 15.54 5.77
N GLY A 324 -0.50 14.74 6.08
CA GLY A 324 -1.03 13.70 5.21
C GLY A 324 -2.17 14.23 4.31
N PRO A 325 -2.81 13.36 3.51
CA PRO A 325 -3.86 13.77 2.56
C PRO A 325 -4.99 14.58 3.17
N VAL A 326 -5.43 14.23 4.39
CA VAL A 326 -6.48 14.97 5.11
C VAL A 326 -6.02 16.39 5.45
N THR A 327 -4.81 16.52 6.01
CA THR A 327 -4.23 17.82 6.38
C THR A 327 -3.96 18.66 5.12
N TRP A 328 -3.43 18.04 4.04
CA TRP A 328 -3.27 18.72 2.75
C TRP A 328 -4.60 19.22 2.20
N GLY A 329 -5.66 18.41 2.23
CA GLY A 329 -6.98 18.79 1.74
C GLY A 329 -7.53 20.02 2.48
N ARG A 330 -7.35 20.07 3.80
CA ARG A 330 -7.75 21.22 4.61
C ARG A 330 -6.89 22.45 4.28
N LEU A 331 -5.56 22.30 4.22
CA LEU A 331 -4.66 23.41 3.87
C LEU A 331 -4.97 23.99 2.47
N LEU A 332 -5.23 23.14 1.49
CA LEU A 332 -5.57 23.57 0.13
C LEU A 332 -6.92 24.28 0.02
N SER A 333 -7.84 24.08 0.99
CA SER A 333 -9.11 24.81 1.04
C SER A 333 -8.99 26.22 1.65
N HIS A 334 -7.86 26.55 2.26
CA HIS A 334 -7.56 27.87 2.81
C HIS A 334 -6.70 28.75 1.87
N GLY A 335 -6.19 28.22 0.77
CA GLY A 335 -5.36 28.94 -0.22
C GLY A 335 -5.98 28.89 -1.59
#